data_a0f465766404b5f1927466aab81ef7ea
#
_entry.id   a0f465766404b5f1927466aab81ef7ea
#
_cell.length_a   1.000
_cell.length_b   1.000
_cell.length_c   1.000
_cell.angle_alpha   90.00
_cell.angle_beta   90.00
_cell.angle_gamma   90.00
#
_symmetry.space_group_name_H-M   'P 1'
#
loop_
_entity.id
_entity.type
_entity.pdbx_description
1 polymer ?
#
loop_
_entity_poly.entity_id
_entity_poly.type
_entity_poly.pdbx_seq_one_letter_code
_entity_poly.pdbx_strand_id
1 'polypeptide(L)'
;MKYKYNIKNLDCANCAKTIENKLNEDKNIKKAIVNFNSSTVTVETDLKDAFTYIKKIVSEIEPDAILSEDKIKENKNIDIYRIVLGGLIGLLGIVLKLPNYLNTILIVVAYIILIYKTLLTSIKQLRKKVINENFLVTISALGAFALGDSHEGLMVLFLYDLGKVLESMAVNKSRNSVAELMDIKEETSNLKENNKIIVVPTTEIKVGDIIVVKEGERVPLDGTIVKGSSMLDTSALTGESLPISVKVGDNILSGSINKGGLLEVKVTSIYKDSTVNKILELVETATERKTKTEKVVSKYSSKYTLGVIIIAILTAVLLPLFTNLTYSESIYKGLTILVISCPCAIAISIPLSYFSGIGASSREGILVKGSNYLDSIKNIKEIAFDKTGTITTGEFYISKINIHNKEYTEDKIME
;
A
#
# COMPACT_ATOMS: atom_id res chain seq x y z
N MET A 1 -11.11 22.46 3.22
CA MET A 1 -10.11 22.06 2.20
C MET A 1 -9.68 20.62 2.43
N LYS A 2 -9.29 19.89 1.37
CA LYS A 2 -8.79 18.52 1.48
C LYS A 2 -7.27 18.52 1.31
N TYR A 3 -6.54 18.00 2.29
CA TYR A 3 -5.08 17.91 2.31
C TYR A 3 -4.68 16.44 2.30
N LYS A 4 -3.58 16.12 1.62
CA LYS A 4 -3.00 14.78 1.57
C LYS A 4 -1.53 14.85 1.89
N TYR A 5 -1.10 14.02 2.85
CA TYR A 5 0.26 13.93 3.35
C TYR A 5 0.76 12.49 3.28
N ASN A 6 2.06 12.31 3.10
CA ASN A 6 2.71 11.01 3.21
C ASN A 6 3.09 10.75 4.67
N ILE A 7 2.93 9.51 5.13
CA ILE A 7 3.29 9.08 6.47
C ILE A 7 4.27 7.92 6.40
N LYS A 8 5.43 8.05 7.03
CA LYS A 8 6.47 7.03 7.10
C LYS A 8 6.54 6.42 8.49
N ASN A 9 7.12 5.22 8.61
CA ASN A 9 7.28 4.46 9.85
C ASN A 9 5.94 4.22 10.58
N LEU A 10 4.90 3.97 9.80
CA LEU A 10 3.62 3.52 10.32
C LEU A 10 3.68 1.98 10.38
N ASP A 11 3.99 1.45 11.56
CA ASP A 11 4.41 0.06 11.71
C ASP A 11 3.27 -0.95 11.67
N CYS A 12 2.01 -0.52 11.89
CA CYS A 12 0.88 -1.44 11.86
C CYS A 12 -0.43 -0.81 11.40
N ALA A 13 -1.32 -1.63 10.83
CA ALA A 13 -2.65 -1.20 10.41
C ALA A 13 -3.51 -0.71 11.59
N ASN A 14 -3.29 -1.24 12.81
CA ASN A 14 -3.98 -0.80 14.01
C ASN A 14 -3.51 0.60 14.45
N CYS A 15 -2.22 0.91 14.31
CA CYS A 15 -1.67 2.25 14.56
C CYS A 15 -2.30 3.27 13.59
N ALA A 16 -2.42 2.93 12.31
CA ALA A 16 -3.12 3.74 11.32
C ALA A 16 -4.57 4.04 11.75
N LYS A 17 -5.26 3.01 12.26
CA LYS A 17 -6.64 3.16 12.72
C LYS A 17 -6.76 4.03 13.96
N THR A 18 -5.82 3.91 14.90
CA THR A 18 -5.79 4.75 16.11
C THR A 18 -5.58 6.22 15.75
N ILE A 19 -4.65 6.50 14.82
CA ILE A 19 -4.44 7.85 14.28
C ILE A 19 -5.71 8.37 13.59
N GLU A 20 -6.33 7.57 12.72
CA GLU A 20 -7.57 7.93 12.01
C GLU A 20 -8.70 8.28 12.98
N ASN A 21 -8.92 7.44 14.01
CA ASN A 21 -9.95 7.69 15.02
C ASN A 21 -9.68 9.00 15.77
N LYS A 22 -8.43 9.21 16.22
CA LYS A 22 -8.05 10.41 16.97
C LYS A 22 -8.21 11.70 16.16
N LEU A 23 -7.84 11.63 14.87
CA LEU A 23 -8.05 12.75 13.94
C LEU A 23 -9.56 13.02 13.73
N ASN A 24 -10.38 11.97 13.62
CA ASN A 24 -11.83 12.13 13.44
C ASN A 24 -12.58 12.55 14.72
N GLU A 25 -11.98 12.35 15.91
CA GLU A 25 -12.51 12.85 17.19
C GLU A 25 -12.19 14.34 17.41
N ASP A 26 -11.26 14.90 16.64
CA ASP A 26 -10.84 16.30 16.78
C ASP A 26 -11.85 17.26 16.15
N LYS A 27 -12.25 18.29 16.88
CA LYS A 27 -13.28 19.26 16.47
C LYS A 27 -12.87 20.10 15.23
N ASN A 28 -11.58 20.24 14.98
CA ASN A 28 -11.04 21.02 13.86
C ASN A 28 -10.94 20.22 12.57
N ILE A 29 -11.22 18.89 12.61
CA ILE A 29 -11.10 17.98 11.48
C ILE A 29 -12.48 17.45 11.13
N LYS A 30 -12.95 17.72 9.90
CA LYS A 30 -14.23 17.26 9.40
C LYS A 30 -14.21 15.77 9.09
N LYS A 31 -13.11 15.31 8.51
CA LYS A 31 -12.91 13.92 8.12
C LYS A 31 -11.43 13.63 7.95
N ALA A 32 -10.98 12.50 8.47
CA ALA A 32 -9.64 11.99 8.24
C ALA A 32 -9.69 10.53 7.80
N ILE A 33 -8.82 10.17 6.87
CA ILE A 33 -8.59 8.80 6.42
C ILE A 33 -7.09 8.54 6.49
N VAL A 34 -6.69 7.53 7.26
CA VAL A 34 -5.30 7.09 7.34
C VAL A 34 -5.18 5.76 6.62
N ASN A 35 -4.49 5.77 5.50
CA ASN A 35 -4.27 4.59 4.69
C ASN A 35 -2.88 4.01 5.00
N PHE A 36 -2.87 2.91 5.75
CA PHE A 36 -1.65 2.17 6.09
C PHE A 36 -0.90 1.68 4.85
N ASN A 37 -1.63 1.23 3.85
CA ASN A 37 -1.06 0.58 2.67
C ASN A 37 -0.45 1.56 1.69
N SER A 38 -1.11 2.69 1.40
CA SER A 38 -0.54 3.75 0.57
C SER A 38 0.37 4.70 1.36
N SER A 39 0.52 4.48 2.68
CA SER A 39 1.28 5.36 3.57
C SER A 39 0.85 6.83 3.45
N THR A 40 -0.45 7.09 3.43
CA THR A 40 -1.01 8.43 3.28
C THR A 40 -2.03 8.78 4.36
N VAL A 41 -2.07 10.06 4.69
CA VAL A 41 -3.07 10.67 5.57
C VAL A 41 -3.81 11.73 4.78
N THR A 42 -5.10 11.50 4.55
CA THR A 42 -5.99 12.46 3.89
C THR A 42 -6.88 13.10 4.93
N VAL A 43 -6.90 14.42 4.99
CA VAL A 43 -7.67 15.18 6.00
C VAL A 43 -8.46 16.30 5.35
N GLU A 44 -9.73 16.42 5.73
CA GLU A 44 -10.61 17.53 5.39
C GLU A 44 -10.72 18.47 6.59
N THR A 45 -10.17 19.68 6.47
CA THR A 45 -10.15 20.69 7.53
C THR A 45 -10.20 22.11 6.96
N ASP A 46 -10.62 23.06 7.77
CA ASP A 46 -10.59 24.50 7.43
C ASP A 46 -9.36 25.21 8.01
N LEU A 47 -8.45 24.48 8.67
CA LEU A 47 -7.22 25.04 9.23
C LEU A 47 -6.27 25.51 8.11
N LYS A 48 -5.67 26.68 8.26
CA LYS A 48 -4.66 27.22 7.32
C LYS A 48 -3.32 26.46 7.41
N ASP A 49 -2.90 26.06 8.62
CA ASP A 49 -1.72 25.23 8.85
C ASP A 49 -2.15 23.83 9.31
N ALA A 50 -2.71 23.09 8.37
CA ALA A 50 -3.14 21.71 8.62
C ALA A 50 -1.94 20.78 8.87
N PHE A 51 -0.79 21.01 8.22
CA PHE A 51 0.38 20.13 8.32
C PHE A 51 0.92 20.06 9.75
N THR A 52 1.24 21.19 10.35
CA THR A 52 1.80 21.25 11.71
C THR A 52 0.82 20.69 12.73
N TYR A 53 -0.47 20.96 12.56
CA TYR A 53 -1.51 20.48 13.45
C TYR A 53 -1.65 18.95 13.40
N ILE A 54 -1.75 18.37 12.21
CA ILE A 54 -1.88 16.93 11.99
C ILE A 54 -0.60 16.20 12.44
N LYS A 55 0.58 16.77 12.12
CA LYS A 55 1.87 16.22 12.55
C LYS A 55 1.95 16.08 14.07
N LYS A 56 1.44 17.05 14.82
CA LYS A 56 1.38 16.98 16.29
C LYS A 56 0.52 15.80 16.75
N ILE A 57 -0.70 15.65 16.24
CA ILE A 57 -1.62 14.54 16.61
C ILE A 57 -1.02 13.19 16.22
N VAL A 58 -0.45 13.07 15.02
CA VAL A 58 0.21 11.83 14.56
C VAL A 58 1.38 11.46 15.48
N SER A 59 2.25 12.41 15.81
CA SER A 59 3.40 12.17 16.70
C SER A 59 3.00 11.88 18.15
N GLU A 60 1.80 12.29 18.57
CA GLU A 60 1.26 11.92 19.89
C GLU A 60 0.87 10.45 20.00
N ILE A 61 0.48 9.83 18.88
CA ILE A 61 0.01 8.43 18.84
C ILE A 61 1.16 7.51 18.45
N GLU A 62 1.85 7.86 17.36
CA GLU A 62 2.97 7.08 16.82
C GLU A 62 4.21 8.00 16.72
N PRO A 63 5.06 8.01 17.76
CA PRO A 63 6.22 8.92 17.85
C PRO A 63 7.25 8.74 16.75
N ASP A 64 7.31 7.55 16.18
CA ASP A 64 8.27 7.19 15.12
C ASP A 64 7.68 7.45 13.72
N ALA A 65 6.38 7.76 13.63
CA ALA A 65 5.73 8.13 12.38
C ALA A 65 6.15 9.55 11.95
N ILE A 66 6.59 9.66 10.72
CA ILE A 66 7.05 10.92 10.11
C ILE A 66 6.02 11.34 9.06
N LEU A 67 5.34 12.46 9.29
CA LEU A 67 4.47 13.09 8.31
C LEU A 67 5.31 13.98 7.38
N SER A 68 5.06 13.92 6.06
CA SER A 68 5.74 14.73 5.05
C SER A 68 4.78 15.11 3.92
N GLU A 69 5.02 16.26 3.30
CA GLU A 69 4.34 16.69 2.09
C GLU A 69 4.88 15.95 0.85
N ASP A 70 6.18 15.66 0.84
CA ASP A 70 6.85 14.96 -0.25
C ASP A 70 6.94 13.44 -0.03
N LYS A 71 7.10 12.69 -1.13
CA LYS A 71 7.39 11.25 -1.08
C LYS A 71 8.77 11.01 -0.44
N ILE A 72 8.79 10.34 0.70
CA ILE A 72 10.04 10.04 1.43
C ILE A 72 10.62 8.71 0.92
N LYS A 73 11.87 8.73 0.44
CA LYS A 73 12.62 7.49 0.11
C LYS A 73 12.93 6.71 1.39
N GLU A 74 12.61 5.42 1.41
CA GLU A 74 12.92 4.54 2.55
C GLU A 74 14.38 4.11 2.56
N ASN A 75 15.02 4.22 3.74
CA ASN A 75 16.36 3.69 3.97
C ASN A 75 16.23 2.38 4.78
N LYS A 76 16.06 1.26 4.07
CA LYS A 76 15.67 -0.06 4.63
C LYS A 76 16.80 -0.89 5.24
N ASN A 77 18.03 -0.57 4.95
CA ASN A 77 19.15 -1.49 5.20
C ASN A 77 19.53 -1.61 6.68
N ILE A 78 19.33 -0.56 7.48
CA ILE A 78 19.84 -0.51 8.87
C ILE A 78 19.15 -1.53 9.78
N ASP A 79 17.85 -1.72 9.67
CA ASP A 79 17.10 -2.66 10.53
C ASP A 79 17.47 -4.12 10.23
N ILE A 80 17.68 -4.48 8.97
CA ILE A 80 18.10 -5.83 8.57
C ILE A 80 19.49 -6.15 9.14
N TYR A 81 20.44 -5.23 9.02
CA TYR A 81 21.79 -5.43 9.57
C TYR A 81 21.77 -5.61 11.09
N ARG A 82 20.94 -4.85 11.81
CA ARG A 82 20.78 -4.98 13.27
C ARG A 82 20.29 -6.37 13.65
N ILE A 83 19.25 -6.88 12.96
CA ILE A 83 18.65 -8.18 13.24
C ILE A 83 19.60 -9.31 12.91
N VAL A 84 20.26 -9.24 11.77
CA VAL A 84 21.27 -10.25 11.38
C VAL A 84 22.43 -10.27 12.37
N LEU A 85 22.95 -9.10 12.74
CA LEU A 85 24.04 -9.00 13.71
C LEU A 85 23.64 -9.54 15.09
N GLY A 86 22.48 -9.10 15.62
CA GLY A 86 21.95 -9.58 16.89
C GLY A 86 21.68 -11.08 16.89
N GLY A 87 21.08 -11.59 15.80
CA GLY A 87 20.83 -13.03 15.62
C GLY A 87 22.10 -13.86 15.54
N LEU A 88 23.12 -13.41 14.80
CA LEU A 88 24.42 -14.11 14.71
C LEU A 88 25.15 -14.13 16.07
N ILE A 89 25.21 -13.00 16.78
CA ILE A 89 25.83 -12.92 18.10
C ILE A 89 25.10 -13.84 19.08
N GLY A 90 23.75 -13.84 19.06
CA GLY A 90 22.94 -14.71 19.90
C GLY A 90 23.17 -16.19 19.59
N LEU A 91 23.19 -16.56 18.30
CA LEU A 91 23.48 -17.92 17.87
C LEU A 91 24.89 -18.39 18.34
N LEU A 92 25.88 -17.52 18.20
CA LEU A 92 27.24 -17.81 18.69
C LEU A 92 27.26 -18.04 20.20
N GLY A 93 26.54 -17.24 20.98
CA GLY A 93 26.42 -17.40 22.43
C GLY A 93 25.67 -18.69 22.84
N ILE A 94 24.81 -19.23 21.99
CA ILE A 94 24.07 -20.47 22.26
C ILE A 94 24.88 -21.70 21.82
N VAL A 95 25.49 -21.67 20.65
CA VAL A 95 26.11 -22.86 20.01
C VAL A 95 27.55 -23.08 20.44
N LEU A 96 28.32 -21.98 20.65
CA LEU A 96 29.70 -22.11 21.05
C LEU A 96 29.80 -22.54 22.51
N LYS A 97 30.58 -23.62 22.77
CA LYS A 97 30.93 -24.09 24.13
C LYS A 97 32.04 -23.21 24.74
N LEU A 98 31.73 -21.93 24.94
CA LEU A 98 32.62 -20.98 25.60
C LEU A 98 32.47 -21.03 27.14
N PRO A 99 33.40 -20.49 27.91
CA PRO A 99 33.19 -20.32 29.35
C PRO A 99 31.91 -19.57 29.65
N ASN A 100 31.17 -19.97 30.70
CA ASN A 100 29.83 -19.47 30.99
C ASN A 100 29.70 -17.92 31.01
N TYR A 101 30.76 -17.23 31.49
CA TYR A 101 30.77 -15.76 31.50
C TYR A 101 30.81 -15.14 30.10
N LEU A 102 31.49 -15.77 29.14
CA LEU A 102 31.54 -15.29 27.74
C LEU A 102 30.20 -15.53 27.04
N ASN A 103 29.61 -16.70 27.25
CA ASN A 103 28.26 -17.00 26.73
C ASN A 103 27.24 -15.99 27.25
N THR A 104 27.23 -15.70 28.55
CA THR A 104 26.33 -14.72 29.14
C THR A 104 26.53 -13.33 28.54
N ILE A 105 27.79 -12.89 28.35
CA ILE A 105 28.08 -11.60 27.70
C ILE A 105 27.53 -11.54 26.27
N LEU A 106 27.76 -12.59 25.46
CA LEU A 106 27.25 -12.63 24.09
C LEU A 106 25.71 -12.56 24.04
N ILE A 107 25.04 -13.31 24.91
CA ILE A 107 23.59 -13.30 25.00
C ILE A 107 23.07 -11.92 25.42
N VAL A 108 23.67 -11.29 26.42
CA VAL A 108 23.29 -9.95 26.87
C VAL A 108 23.50 -8.91 25.76
N VAL A 109 24.62 -8.98 25.04
CA VAL A 109 24.88 -8.07 23.91
C VAL A 109 23.86 -8.28 22.80
N ALA A 110 23.55 -9.53 22.41
CA ALA A 110 22.52 -9.84 21.42
C ALA A 110 21.16 -9.34 21.87
N TYR A 111 20.84 -9.51 23.16
CA TYR A 111 19.59 -9.03 23.76
C TYR A 111 19.46 -7.52 23.64
N ILE A 112 20.49 -6.76 23.99
CA ILE A 112 20.50 -5.29 23.89
C ILE A 112 20.30 -4.85 22.44
N ILE A 113 20.97 -5.49 21.48
CA ILE A 113 20.87 -5.17 20.06
C ILE A 113 19.44 -5.39 19.55
N LEU A 114 18.82 -6.51 19.90
CA LEU A 114 17.48 -6.85 19.40
C LEU A 114 16.39 -6.05 20.13
N ILE A 115 16.42 -5.96 21.46
CA ILE A 115 15.36 -5.31 22.24
C ILE A 115 15.34 -3.79 22.10
N TYR A 116 16.47 -3.17 21.76
CA TYR A 116 16.65 -1.71 21.79
C TYR A 116 15.50 -0.93 21.11
N LYS A 117 15.17 -1.25 19.86
CA LYS A 117 14.12 -0.56 19.11
C LYS A 117 12.74 -0.81 19.71
N THR A 118 12.43 -2.08 19.99
CA THR A 118 11.14 -2.52 20.54
C THR A 118 10.91 -1.93 21.94
N LEU A 119 11.96 -1.88 22.78
CA LEU A 119 11.91 -1.28 24.11
C LEU A 119 11.65 0.22 24.06
N LEU A 120 12.39 0.96 23.22
CA LEU A 120 12.18 2.40 23.09
C LEU A 120 10.76 2.74 22.61
N THR A 121 10.28 2.00 21.62
CA THR A 121 8.91 2.18 21.11
C THR A 121 7.89 1.87 22.20
N SER A 122 8.08 0.77 22.94
CA SER A 122 7.21 0.38 24.07
C SER A 122 7.16 1.43 25.18
N ILE A 123 8.30 2.00 25.57
CA ILE A 123 8.36 3.06 26.60
C ILE A 123 7.63 4.32 26.12
N LYS A 124 7.84 4.73 24.86
CA LYS A 124 7.17 5.90 24.27
C LYS A 124 5.66 5.72 24.25
N GLN A 125 5.18 4.52 23.88
CA GLN A 125 3.76 4.19 23.77
C GLN A 125 3.11 4.04 25.16
N LEU A 126 3.81 3.43 26.14
CA LEU A 126 3.32 3.30 27.51
C LEU A 126 3.09 4.67 28.17
N ARG A 127 4.01 5.63 27.95
CA ARG A 127 3.82 7.02 28.43
C ARG A 127 2.52 7.65 27.87
N LYS A 128 2.05 7.18 26.73
CA LYS A 128 0.81 7.64 26.06
C LYS A 128 -0.40 6.73 26.35
N LYS A 129 -0.25 5.76 27.26
CA LYS A 129 -1.29 4.78 27.63
C LYS A 129 -1.76 3.91 26.46
N VAL A 130 -0.91 3.71 25.45
CA VAL A 130 -1.18 2.80 24.32
C VAL A 130 -0.45 1.50 24.57
N ILE A 131 -1.20 0.41 24.67
CA ILE A 131 -0.67 -0.96 24.81
C ILE A 131 -0.80 -1.64 23.45
N ASN A 132 0.31 -2.03 22.87
CA ASN A 132 0.37 -2.73 21.59
C ASN A 132 1.31 -3.94 21.67
N GLU A 133 1.50 -4.61 20.52
CA GLU A 133 2.34 -5.81 20.41
C GLU A 133 3.79 -5.58 20.85
N ASN A 134 4.39 -4.40 20.56
CA ASN A 134 5.77 -4.09 20.99
C ASN A 134 5.91 -4.16 22.51
N PHE A 135 4.90 -3.64 23.23
CA PHE A 135 4.88 -3.68 24.69
C PHE A 135 4.79 -5.13 25.21
N LEU A 136 3.91 -5.96 24.62
CA LEU A 136 3.73 -7.34 25.00
C LEU A 136 5.03 -8.16 24.79
N VAL A 137 5.66 -8.01 23.63
CA VAL A 137 6.93 -8.67 23.30
C VAL A 137 8.05 -8.21 24.23
N THR A 138 8.12 -6.90 24.51
CA THR A 138 9.14 -6.35 25.43
C THR A 138 9.00 -6.92 26.84
N ILE A 139 7.78 -6.94 27.40
CA ILE A 139 7.54 -7.50 28.73
C ILE A 139 7.86 -8.99 28.77
N SER A 140 7.44 -9.74 27.76
CA SER A 140 7.69 -11.18 27.69
C SER A 140 9.18 -11.50 27.60
N ALA A 141 9.91 -10.76 26.77
CA ALA A 141 11.36 -10.93 26.65
C ALA A 141 12.09 -10.56 27.97
N LEU A 142 11.79 -9.42 28.57
CA LEU A 142 12.37 -9.01 29.85
C LEU A 142 11.99 -9.97 30.98
N GLY A 143 10.77 -10.48 30.98
CA GLY A 143 10.30 -11.47 31.94
C GLY A 143 11.06 -12.80 31.81
N ALA A 144 11.22 -13.32 30.59
CA ALA A 144 12.00 -14.53 30.34
C ALA A 144 13.48 -14.35 30.81
N PHE A 145 14.07 -13.20 30.51
CA PHE A 145 15.42 -12.88 30.98
C PHE A 145 15.52 -12.87 32.52
N ALA A 146 14.55 -12.26 33.21
CA ALA A 146 14.50 -12.17 34.66
C ALA A 146 14.27 -13.53 35.35
N LEU A 147 13.56 -14.45 34.67
CA LEU A 147 13.31 -15.82 35.14
C LEU A 147 14.50 -16.77 34.88
N GLY A 148 15.57 -16.33 34.19
CA GLY A 148 16.74 -17.12 33.84
C GLY A 148 16.67 -17.77 32.46
N ASP A 149 15.53 -17.68 31.74
CA ASP A 149 15.33 -18.27 30.41
C ASP A 149 15.75 -17.30 29.29
N SER A 150 16.96 -16.75 29.42
CA SER A 150 17.48 -15.72 28.52
C SER A 150 17.59 -16.18 27.06
N HIS A 151 17.80 -17.48 26.81
CA HIS A 151 17.85 -18.04 25.45
C HIS A 151 16.50 -17.96 24.75
N GLU A 152 15.41 -18.29 25.47
CA GLU A 152 14.06 -18.27 24.95
C GLU A 152 13.57 -16.84 24.69
N GLY A 153 13.87 -15.91 25.61
CA GLY A 153 13.56 -14.50 25.42
C GLY A 153 14.30 -13.89 24.23
N LEU A 154 15.57 -14.29 24.00
CA LEU A 154 16.33 -13.89 22.83
C LEU A 154 15.70 -14.42 21.54
N MET A 155 15.26 -15.68 21.52
CA MET A 155 14.59 -16.29 20.39
C MET A 155 13.27 -15.59 20.05
N VAL A 156 12.50 -15.22 21.07
CA VAL A 156 11.26 -14.44 20.91
C VAL A 156 11.54 -13.10 20.22
N LEU A 157 12.55 -12.36 20.67
CA LEU A 157 12.94 -11.07 20.08
C LEU A 157 13.39 -11.24 18.63
N PHE A 158 14.23 -12.24 18.36
CA PHE A 158 14.75 -12.50 17.02
C PHE A 158 13.62 -12.88 16.04
N LEU A 159 12.75 -13.82 16.44
CA LEU A 159 11.62 -14.25 15.60
C LEU A 159 10.61 -13.13 15.38
N TYR A 160 10.38 -12.29 16.39
CA TYR A 160 9.51 -11.13 16.26
C TYR A 160 10.07 -10.12 15.26
N ASP A 161 11.35 -9.74 15.40
CA ASP A 161 12.01 -8.82 14.49
C ASP A 161 12.07 -9.38 13.05
N LEU A 162 12.37 -10.67 12.90
CA LEU A 162 12.35 -11.36 11.60
C LEU A 162 10.95 -11.34 10.98
N GLY A 163 9.92 -11.63 11.77
CA GLY A 163 8.53 -11.55 11.35
C GLY A 163 8.18 -10.15 10.84
N LYS A 164 8.58 -9.09 11.55
CA LYS A 164 8.39 -7.70 11.14
C LYS A 164 9.09 -7.35 9.82
N VAL A 165 10.27 -7.89 9.57
CA VAL A 165 10.97 -7.69 8.27
C VAL A 165 10.21 -8.38 7.15
N LEU A 166 9.83 -9.65 7.31
CA LEU A 166 9.07 -10.39 6.29
C LEU A 166 7.73 -9.70 5.99
N GLU A 167 7.04 -9.23 7.03
CA GLU A 167 5.82 -8.44 6.92
C GLU A 167 6.05 -7.17 6.09
N SER A 168 7.08 -6.39 6.42
CA SER A 168 7.39 -5.16 5.70
C SER A 168 7.76 -5.40 4.23
N MET A 169 8.46 -6.50 3.95
CA MET A 169 8.78 -6.91 2.57
C MET A 169 7.52 -7.26 1.77
N ALA A 170 6.59 -8.02 2.36
CA ALA A 170 5.33 -8.39 1.72
C ALA A 170 4.46 -7.17 1.43
N VAL A 171 4.30 -6.28 2.43
CA VAL A 171 3.55 -5.02 2.28
C VAL A 171 4.16 -4.13 1.21
N ASN A 172 5.50 -3.98 1.20
CA ASN A 172 6.17 -3.15 0.21
C ASN A 172 6.09 -3.71 -1.20
N LYS A 173 6.18 -5.03 -1.37
CA LYS A 173 5.99 -5.66 -2.69
C LYS A 173 4.59 -5.35 -3.24
N SER A 174 3.57 -5.44 -2.40
CA SER A 174 2.19 -5.09 -2.78
C SER A 174 2.02 -3.59 -3.08
N ARG A 175 2.64 -2.71 -2.27
CA ARG A 175 2.65 -1.25 -2.50
C ARG A 175 3.32 -0.90 -3.83
N ASN A 176 4.46 -1.52 -4.15
CA ASN A 176 5.17 -1.27 -5.40
C ASN A 176 4.33 -1.66 -6.62
N SER A 177 3.57 -2.77 -6.57
CA SER A 177 2.67 -3.15 -7.66
C SER A 177 1.57 -2.09 -7.92
N VAL A 178 1.11 -1.38 -6.90
CA VAL A 178 0.18 -0.25 -7.07
C VAL A 178 0.93 1.02 -7.51
N ALA A 179 2.14 1.26 -6.99
CA ALA A 179 2.95 2.41 -7.37
C ALA A 179 3.40 2.38 -8.83
N GLU A 180 3.70 1.19 -9.38
CA GLU A 180 4.01 1.01 -10.80
C GLU A 180 2.86 1.47 -11.70
N LEU A 181 1.60 1.29 -11.26
CA LEU A 181 0.44 1.84 -11.96
C LEU A 181 0.37 3.37 -11.88
N MET A 182 0.96 3.97 -10.84
CA MET A 182 1.02 5.43 -10.67
C MET A 182 2.19 6.07 -11.45
N ASP A 183 3.21 5.30 -11.83
CA ASP A 183 4.33 5.76 -12.65
C ASP A 183 3.97 5.96 -14.15
N ILE A 184 2.70 5.70 -14.52
CA ILE A 184 2.16 6.01 -15.85
C ILE A 184 2.03 7.54 -16.06
N LYS A 185 2.15 8.31 -14.99
CA LYS A 185 2.02 9.78 -15.02
C LYS A 185 3.29 10.44 -15.56
N GLU A 186 3.14 11.27 -16.59
CA GLU A 186 4.19 12.18 -17.05
C GLU A 186 4.09 13.54 -16.33
N GLU A 187 5.15 13.92 -15.62
CA GLU A 187 5.20 15.19 -14.87
C GLU A 187 5.42 16.38 -15.80
N THR A 188 6.11 16.17 -16.91
CA THR A 188 6.44 17.22 -17.91
C THR A 188 5.93 16.85 -19.29
N SER A 189 5.73 17.84 -20.13
CA SER A 189 5.29 17.67 -21.52
C SER A 189 6.04 18.62 -22.45
N ASN A 190 6.27 18.19 -23.69
CA ASN A 190 6.89 19.00 -24.73
C ASN A 190 5.82 19.85 -25.43
N LEU A 191 5.59 21.07 -24.97
CA LEU A 191 4.66 22.01 -25.58
C LEU A 191 5.29 22.64 -26.83
N LYS A 192 4.53 22.68 -27.94
CA LYS A 192 4.91 23.38 -29.16
C LYS A 192 4.33 24.78 -29.18
N GLU A 193 5.19 25.78 -29.02
CA GLU A 193 4.83 27.19 -29.08
C GLU A 193 5.71 27.92 -30.10
N ASN A 194 5.10 28.68 -31.03
CA ASN A 194 5.82 29.45 -32.07
C ASN A 194 6.90 28.63 -32.82
N ASN A 195 6.60 27.38 -33.19
CA ASN A 195 7.52 26.45 -33.85
C ASN A 195 8.74 26.02 -32.99
N LYS A 196 8.75 26.31 -31.70
CA LYS A 196 9.74 25.85 -30.74
C LYS A 196 9.11 24.84 -29.79
N ILE A 197 9.90 23.89 -29.33
CA ILE A 197 9.47 22.91 -28.33
C ILE A 197 10.04 23.38 -26.99
N ILE A 198 9.17 23.60 -26.01
CA ILE A 198 9.51 23.94 -24.62
C ILE A 198 8.98 22.86 -23.69
N VAL A 199 9.79 22.49 -22.69
CA VAL A 199 9.38 21.53 -21.67
C VAL A 199 8.68 22.28 -20.56
N VAL A 200 7.42 21.93 -20.32
CA VAL A 200 6.58 22.55 -19.28
C VAL A 200 5.96 21.50 -18.38
N PRO A 201 5.56 21.82 -17.14
CA PRO A 201 4.77 20.93 -16.32
C PRO A 201 3.47 20.55 -17.04
N THR A 202 3.13 19.26 -17.05
CA THR A 202 1.91 18.75 -17.74
C THR A 202 0.63 19.41 -17.22
N THR A 203 0.66 19.89 -15.98
CA THR A 203 -0.46 20.58 -15.33
C THR A 203 -0.74 21.98 -15.88
N GLU A 204 0.20 22.60 -16.58
CA GLU A 204 0.07 23.94 -17.17
C GLU A 204 -0.51 23.94 -18.57
N ILE A 205 -0.56 22.78 -19.23
CA ILE A 205 -1.09 22.61 -20.59
C ILE A 205 -2.61 22.78 -20.60
N LYS A 206 -3.09 23.47 -21.64
CA LYS A 206 -4.52 23.79 -21.83
C LYS A 206 -5.10 22.99 -22.99
N VAL A 207 -6.43 22.85 -22.98
CA VAL A 207 -7.15 22.28 -24.12
C VAL A 207 -6.91 23.15 -25.37
N GLY A 208 -6.52 22.49 -26.46
CA GLY A 208 -6.20 23.14 -27.74
C GLY A 208 -4.70 23.36 -28.00
N ASP A 209 -3.87 23.27 -26.95
CA ASP A 209 -2.41 23.32 -27.11
C ASP A 209 -1.92 22.12 -27.94
N ILE A 210 -0.77 22.28 -28.60
CA ILE A 210 -0.12 21.22 -29.36
C ILE A 210 1.09 20.72 -28.57
N ILE A 211 1.08 19.44 -28.24
CA ILE A 211 2.20 18.74 -27.60
C ILE A 211 2.91 17.85 -28.59
N VAL A 212 4.21 17.65 -28.40
CA VAL A 212 5.06 16.79 -29.21
C VAL A 212 5.43 15.54 -28.41
N VAL A 213 5.11 14.36 -28.95
CA VAL A 213 5.44 13.07 -28.35
C VAL A 213 6.44 12.35 -29.23
N LYS A 214 7.66 12.19 -28.73
CA LYS A 214 8.75 11.52 -29.45
C LYS A 214 8.64 10.00 -29.31
N GLU A 215 9.39 9.28 -30.12
CA GLU A 215 9.54 7.84 -29.97
C GLU A 215 10.08 7.48 -28.57
N GLY A 216 9.48 6.48 -27.93
CA GLY A 216 9.77 6.04 -26.58
C GLY A 216 9.10 6.86 -25.48
N GLU A 217 8.56 8.04 -25.78
CA GLU A 217 7.86 8.88 -24.79
C GLU A 217 6.42 8.40 -24.57
N ARG A 218 5.90 8.63 -23.38
CA ARG A 218 4.47 8.44 -23.08
C ARG A 218 3.68 9.66 -23.55
N VAL A 219 2.46 9.43 -23.99
CA VAL A 219 1.47 10.49 -24.26
C VAL A 219 1.05 11.11 -22.92
N PRO A 220 1.35 12.39 -22.66
CA PRO A 220 1.08 12.99 -21.35
C PRO A 220 -0.39 13.35 -21.11
N LEU A 221 -1.13 13.70 -22.17
CA LEU A 221 -2.53 14.13 -22.14
C LEU A 221 -3.32 13.52 -23.27
N ASP A 222 -4.63 13.33 -23.08
CA ASP A 222 -5.53 12.88 -24.15
C ASP A 222 -5.61 13.94 -25.25
N GLY A 223 -5.60 13.49 -26.50
CA GLY A 223 -5.62 14.42 -27.61
C GLY A 223 -5.90 13.75 -28.96
N THR A 224 -5.94 14.58 -30.01
CA THR A 224 -6.09 14.15 -31.42
C THR A 224 -4.80 14.41 -32.16
N ILE A 225 -4.33 13.45 -32.94
CA ILE A 225 -3.12 13.60 -33.76
C ILE A 225 -3.38 14.61 -34.87
N VAL A 226 -2.57 15.68 -34.92
CA VAL A 226 -2.61 16.70 -35.97
C VAL A 226 -1.50 16.55 -36.98
N LYS A 227 -0.40 15.82 -36.63
CA LYS A 227 0.70 15.53 -37.54
C LYS A 227 1.45 14.27 -37.08
N GLY A 228 1.86 13.45 -38.05
CA GLY A 228 2.62 12.21 -37.84
C GLY A 228 1.76 10.97 -37.91
N SER A 229 2.42 9.82 -37.85
CA SER A 229 1.82 8.49 -37.72
C SER A 229 2.78 7.63 -36.92
N SER A 230 2.25 6.71 -36.14
CA SER A 230 3.05 5.85 -35.27
C SER A 230 2.31 4.57 -34.89
N MET A 231 3.02 3.74 -34.12
CA MET A 231 2.46 2.62 -33.36
C MET A 231 2.41 3.04 -31.88
N LEU A 232 1.26 2.90 -31.25
CA LEU A 232 1.09 3.18 -29.82
C LEU A 232 0.91 1.89 -29.04
N ASP A 233 1.73 1.72 -28.02
CA ASP A 233 1.57 0.67 -27.02
C ASP A 233 0.60 1.17 -25.95
N THR A 234 -0.57 0.57 -25.91
CA THR A 234 -1.64 0.90 -24.96
C THR A 234 -1.77 -0.14 -23.85
N SER A 235 -0.85 -1.11 -23.78
CA SER A 235 -0.93 -2.26 -22.84
C SER A 235 -1.12 -1.86 -21.37
N ALA A 236 -0.50 -0.75 -20.95
CA ALA A 236 -0.65 -0.23 -19.60
C ALA A 236 -2.05 0.31 -19.29
N LEU A 237 -2.88 0.61 -20.30
CA LEU A 237 -4.23 1.16 -20.16
C LEU A 237 -5.32 0.13 -20.44
N THR A 238 -5.12 -0.66 -21.51
CA THR A 238 -6.13 -1.58 -22.05
C THR A 238 -5.84 -3.06 -21.75
N GLY A 239 -4.60 -3.38 -21.35
CA GLY A 239 -4.13 -4.75 -21.21
C GLY A 239 -3.78 -5.44 -22.54
N GLU A 240 -4.01 -4.79 -23.70
CA GLU A 240 -3.70 -5.35 -25.01
C GLU A 240 -2.20 -5.26 -25.30
N SER A 241 -1.57 -6.41 -25.60
CA SER A 241 -0.12 -6.48 -25.82
C SER A 241 0.32 -6.01 -27.21
N LEU A 242 -0.61 -5.92 -28.17
CA LEU A 242 -0.31 -5.49 -29.54
C LEU A 242 -0.43 -3.98 -29.67
N PRO A 243 0.64 -3.29 -30.16
CA PRO A 243 0.57 -1.87 -30.45
C PRO A 243 -0.46 -1.56 -31.54
N ILE A 244 -1.19 -0.47 -31.37
CA ILE A 244 -2.17 0.03 -32.35
C ILE A 244 -1.53 1.03 -33.30
N SER A 245 -1.86 0.95 -34.60
CA SER A 245 -1.42 1.94 -35.62
C SER A 245 -2.30 3.18 -35.53
N VAL A 246 -1.68 4.36 -35.45
CA VAL A 246 -2.37 5.65 -35.36
C VAL A 246 -1.86 6.65 -36.41
N LYS A 247 -2.75 7.51 -36.91
CA LYS A 247 -2.53 8.51 -37.93
C LYS A 247 -3.21 9.84 -37.61
N VAL A 248 -2.99 10.84 -38.47
CA VAL A 248 -3.64 12.14 -38.34
C VAL A 248 -5.17 12.00 -38.30
N GLY A 249 -5.80 12.62 -37.30
CA GLY A 249 -7.22 12.57 -37.05
C GLY A 249 -7.63 11.57 -35.97
N ASP A 250 -6.77 10.60 -35.62
CA ASP A 250 -7.07 9.63 -34.58
C ASP A 250 -6.94 10.22 -33.19
N ASN A 251 -7.82 9.78 -32.29
CA ASN A 251 -7.75 10.14 -30.87
C ASN A 251 -6.80 9.20 -30.14
N ILE A 252 -5.96 9.75 -29.28
CA ILE A 252 -5.03 8.99 -28.45
C ILE A 252 -5.21 9.30 -26.97
N LEU A 253 -4.96 8.30 -26.15
CA LEU A 253 -5.11 8.37 -24.71
C LEU A 253 -3.79 8.65 -24.02
N SER A 254 -3.84 9.48 -22.98
CA SER A 254 -2.71 9.68 -22.08
C SER A 254 -2.26 8.36 -21.46
N GLY A 255 -0.95 8.19 -21.25
CA GLY A 255 -0.37 6.93 -20.73
C GLY A 255 0.06 5.92 -21.78
N SER A 256 -0.40 6.04 -23.05
CA SER A 256 0.11 5.23 -24.17
C SER A 256 1.57 5.54 -24.46
N ILE A 257 2.38 4.55 -24.85
CA ILE A 257 3.79 4.75 -25.22
C ILE A 257 3.93 4.83 -26.75
N ASN A 258 4.55 5.88 -27.23
CA ASN A 258 4.86 6.03 -28.64
C ASN A 258 6.03 5.12 -29.04
N LYS A 259 5.81 4.15 -29.94
CA LYS A 259 6.81 3.16 -30.39
C LYS A 259 7.39 3.45 -31.77
N GLY A 260 7.03 4.58 -32.40
CA GLY A 260 7.46 4.90 -33.78
C GLY A 260 7.78 6.37 -33.92
N GLY A 261 7.28 6.98 -35.01
CA GLY A 261 7.62 8.35 -35.38
C GLY A 261 7.13 9.43 -34.42
N LEU A 262 7.59 10.65 -34.68
CA LEU A 262 7.19 11.83 -33.89
C LEU A 262 5.72 12.17 -34.14
N LEU A 263 4.96 12.39 -33.08
CA LEU A 263 3.57 12.80 -33.11
C LEU A 263 3.40 14.24 -32.63
N GLU A 264 2.62 15.05 -33.36
CA GLU A 264 2.08 16.30 -32.83
C GLU A 264 0.61 16.07 -32.48
N VAL A 265 0.25 16.34 -31.23
CA VAL A 265 -1.05 16.00 -30.66
C VAL A 265 -1.72 17.27 -30.13
N LYS A 266 -2.92 17.56 -30.63
CA LYS A 266 -3.75 18.64 -30.11
C LYS A 266 -4.49 18.14 -28.86
N VAL A 267 -4.23 18.76 -27.74
CA VAL A 267 -4.79 18.34 -26.44
C VAL A 267 -6.30 18.57 -26.39
N THR A 268 -7.03 17.54 -25.98
CA THR A 268 -8.50 17.54 -25.84
C THR A 268 -8.98 17.60 -24.40
N SER A 269 -8.14 17.21 -23.43
CA SER A 269 -8.49 17.17 -22.00
C SER A 269 -7.39 17.79 -21.16
N ILE A 270 -7.76 18.59 -20.15
CA ILE A 270 -6.79 19.09 -19.17
C ILE A 270 -6.30 17.93 -18.29
N TYR A 271 -5.17 18.14 -17.60
CA TYR A 271 -4.54 17.11 -16.76
C TYR A 271 -5.51 16.41 -15.80
N LYS A 272 -6.39 17.15 -15.10
CA LYS A 272 -7.36 16.57 -14.15
C LYS A 272 -8.38 15.63 -14.80
N ASP A 273 -8.72 15.88 -16.05
CA ASP A 273 -9.73 15.13 -16.81
C ASP A 273 -9.11 14.10 -17.75
N SER A 274 -7.78 13.98 -17.79
CA SER A 274 -7.09 13.00 -18.60
C SER A 274 -7.38 11.56 -18.15
N THR A 275 -7.33 10.63 -19.10
CA THR A 275 -7.59 9.20 -18.85
C THR A 275 -6.68 8.63 -17.76
N VAL A 276 -5.38 8.94 -17.81
CA VAL A 276 -4.43 8.51 -16.78
C VAL A 276 -4.80 9.06 -15.41
N ASN A 277 -5.11 10.34 -15.31
CA ASN A 277 -5.45 10.94 -14.01
C ASN A 277 -6.73 10.34 -13.42
N LYS A 278 -7.74 10.05 -14.24
CA LYS A 278 -8.98 9.35 -13.81
C LYS A 278 -8.69 7.95 -13.31
N ILE A 279 -7.83 7.18 -14.00
CA ILE A 279 -7.40 5.85 -13.57
C ILE A 279 -6.67 5.95 -12.23
N LEU A 280 -5.72 6.87 -12.10
CA LEU A 280 -4.97 7.09 -10.86
C LEU A 280 -5.86 7.47 -9.69
N GLU A 281 -6.81 8.38 -9.90
CA GLU A 281 -7.79 8.78 -8.87
C GLU A 281 -8.68 7.61 -8.46
N LEU A 282 -9.11 6.77 -9.40
CA LEU A 282 -9.89 5.57 -9.10
C LEU A 282 -9.09 4.55 -8.31
N VAL A 283 -7.83 4.27 -8.68
CA VAL A 283 -6.94 3.37 -7.94
C VAL A 283 -6.67 3.92 -6.53
N GLU A 284 -6.42 5.22 -6.41
CA GLU A 284 -6.19 5.88 -5.14
C GLU A 284 -7.42 5.82 -4.22
N THR A 285 -8.60 6.15 -4.75
CA THR A 285 -9.88 6.07 -4.03
C THR A 285 -10.24 4.63 -3.68
N ALA A 286 -9.89 3.67 -4.57
CA ALA A 286 -10.08 2.25 -4.31
C ALA A 286 -9.31 1.78 -3.07
N THR A 287 -8.08 2.26 -2.90
CA THR A 287 -7.24 1.90 -1.75
C THR A 287 -7.68 2.57 -0.44
N GLU A 288 -8.42 3.68 -0.51
CA GLU A 288 -8.96 4.37 0.67
C GLU A 288 -10.22 3.71 1.26
N ARG A 289 -10.96 2.92 0.47
CA ARG A 289 -12.23 2.30 0.89
C ARG A 289 -12.00 1.00 1.64
N LYS A 290 -12.01 1.07 2.98
CA LYS A 290 -11.90 -0.12 3.85
C LYS A 290 -13.11 -1.03 3.71
N THR A 291 -12.87 -2.34 3.63
CA THR A 291 -13.92 -3.38 3.58
C THR A 291 -14.67 -3.51 4.91
N LYS A 292 -15.81 -4.18 4.89
CA LYS A 292 -16.51 -4.58 6.12
C LYS A 292 -15.62 -5.48 6.99
N THR A 293 -14.90 -6.39 6.37
CA THR A 293 -13.97 -7.32 7.02
C THR A 293 -12.85 -6.57 7.74
N GLU A 294 -12.19 -5.60 7.09
CA GLU A 294 -11.16 -4.77 7.73
C GLU A 294 -11.69 -3.97 8.93
N LYS A 295 -12.90 -3.41 8.80
CA LYS A 295 -13.55 -2.68 9.91
C LYS A 295 -13.86 -3.58 11.09
N VAL A 296 -14.33 -4.81 10.86
CA VAL A 296 -14.63 -5.79 11.90
C VAL A 296 -13.34 -6.18 12.63
N VAL A 297 -12.29 -6.58 11.90
CA VAL A 297 -11.02 -6.97 12.51
C VAL A 297 -10.43 -5.84 13.35
N SER A 298 -10.41 -4.62 12.81
CA SER A 298 -9.89 -3.45 13.54
C SER A 298 -10.69 -3.16 14.81
N LYS A 299 -12.03 -3.32 14.79
CA LYS A 299 -12.90 -3.12 15.95
C LYS A 299 -12.65 -4.13 17.06
N TYR A 300 -12.41 -5.40 16.71
CA TYR A 300 -12.26 -6.47 17.69
C TYR A 300 -10.81 -6.62 18.18
N SER A 301 -9.82 -6.13 17.45
CA SER A 301 -8.40 -6.25 17.83
C SER A 301 -8.10 -5.72 19.22
N SER A 302 -8.58 -4.52 19.59
CA SER A 302 -8.32 -3.94 20.91
C SER A 302 -8.96 -4.75 22.05
N LYS A 303 -10.17 -5.30 21.82
CA LYS A 303 -10.86 -6.15 22.83
C LYS A 303 -10.15 -7.50 22.98
N TYR A 304 -9.67 -8.05 21.88
CA TYR A 304 -8.90 -9.29 21.86
C TYR A 304 -7.61 -9.16 22.67
N THR A 305 -6.84 -8.09 22.46
CA THR A 305 -5.60 -7.83 23.22
C THR A 305 -5.85 -7.75 24.71
N LEU A 306 -6.92 -7.06 25.15
CA LEU A 306 -7.29 -6.99 26.55
C LEU A 306 -7.66 -8.39 27.10
N GLY A 307 -8.41 -9.18 26.34
CA GLY A 307 -8.76 -10.55 26.70
C GLY A 307 -7.54 -11.46 26.89
N VAL A 308 -6.57 -11.34 25.99
CA VAL A 308 -5.30 -12.10 26.06
C VAL A 308 -4.51 -11.73 27.31
N ILE A 309 -4.42 -10.44 27.65
CA ILE A 309 -3.74 -9.98 28.87
C ILE A 309 -4.42 -10.58 30.12
N ILE A 310 -5.75 -10.57 30.17
CA ILE A 310 -6.49 -11.16 31.28
C ILE A 310 -6.20 -12.67 31.38
N ILE A 311 -6.24 -13.40 30.27
CA ILE A 311 -5.93 -14.84 30.23
C ILE A 311 -4.49 -15.10 30.70
N ALA A 312 -3.53 -14.32 30.26
CA ALA A 312 -2.13 -14.45 30.67
C ALA A 312 -1.95 -14.25 32.18
N ILE A 313 -2.60 -13.23 32.75
CA ILE A 313 -2.59 -12.97 34.22
C ILE A 313 -3.26 -14.13 34.94
N LEU A 314 -4.43 -14.58 34.49
CA LEU A 314 -5.12 -15.72 35.11
C LEU A 314 -4.26 -16.99 35.06
N THR A 315 -3.59 -17.25 33.95
CA THR A 315 -2.65 -18.37 33.82
C THR A 315 -1.51 -18.26 34.84
N ALA A 316 -0.88 -17.10 34.94
CA ALA A 316 0.22 -16.88 35.89
C ALA A 316 -0.19 -17.07 37.37
N VAL A 317 -1.43 -16.69 37.73
CA VAL A 317 -1.91 -16.73 39.13
C VAL A 317 -2.60 -18.06 39.46
N LEU A 318 -3.46 -18.57 38.58
CA LEU A 318 -4.30 -19.72 38.90
C LEU A 318 -3.59 -21.05 38.62
N LEU A 319 -2.70 -21.13 37.62
CA LEU A 319 -2.09 -22.39 37.21
C LEU A 319 -1.31 -23.08 38.39
N PRO A 320 -0.53 -22.35 39.21
CA PRO A 320 0.15 -22.97 40.36
C PRO A 320 -0.81 -23.51 41.42
N LEU A 321 -2.05 -22.98 41.49
CA LEU A 321 -3.04 -23.43 42.47
C LEU A 321 -3.71 -24.77 42.10
N PHE A 322 -3.76 -25.06 40.77
CA PHE A 322 -4.43 -26.26 40.24
C PHE A 322 -3.44 -27.31 39.67
N THR A 323 -2.15 -26.98 39.63
CA THR A 323 -1.11 -27.87 39.10
C THR A 323 0.12 -27.87 40.01
N ASN A 324 1.03 -28.80 39.81
CA ASN A 324 2.32 -28.88 40.55
C ASN A 324 3.39 -27.93 39.96
N LEU A 325 3.00 -26.96 39.14
CA LEU A 325 3.93 -25.98 38.55
C LEU A 325 4.28 -24.89 39.58
N THR A 326 5.51 -24.44 39.50
CA THR A 326 5.97 -23.29 40.29
C THR A 326 5.36 -21.99 39.77
N TYR A 327 5.34 -20.95 40.58
CA TYR A 327 4.92 -19.61 40.16
C TYR A 327 5.79 -19.09 38.99
N SER A 328 7.10 -19.38 38.99
CA SER A 328 8.03 -19.00 37.93
C SER A 328 7.61 -19.62 36.58
N GLU A 329 7.36 -20.93 36.54
CA GLU A 329 6.89 -21.64 35.34
C GLU A 329 5.53 -21.11 34.87
N SER A 330 4.64 -20.79 35.77
CA SER A 330 3.30 -20.29 35.46
C SER A 330 3.32 -18.87 34.92
N ILE A 331 4.16 -17.99 35.47
CA ILE A 331 4.40 -16.66 34.92
C ILE A 331 4.99 -16.76 33.52
N TYR A 332 5.97 -17.66 33.32
CA TYR A 332 6.56 -17.90 32.01
C TYR A 332 5.51 -18.34 30.96
N LYS A 333 4.62 -19.29 31.32
CA LYS A 333 3.51 -19.69 30.46
C LYS A 333 2.55 -18.52 30.14
N GLY A 334 2.27 -17.66 31.11
CA GLY A 334 1.50 -16.43 30.92
C GLY A 334 2.18 -15.48 29.93
N LEU A 335 3.49 -15.27 30.06
CA LEU A 335 4.27 -14.46 29.12
C LEU A 335 4.30 -15.06 27.71
N THR A 336 4.40 -16.38 27.59
CA THR A 336 4.34 -17.09 26.30
C THR A 336 2.99 -16.88 25.63
N ILE A 337 1.86 -16.92 26.38
CA ILE A 337 0.53 -16.63 25.85
C ILE A 337 0.47 -15.21 25.26
N LEU A 338 1.06 -14.21 25.91
CA LEU A 338 1.09 -12.83 25.39
C LEU A 338 1.76 -12.74 24.00
N VAL A 339 2.86 -13.47 23.80
CA VAL A 339 3.59 -13.46 22.52
C VAL A 339 2.84 -14.21 21.42
N ILE A 340 2.40 -15.43 21.69
CA ILE A 340 1.75 -16.31 20.69
C ILE A 340 0.40 -15.77 20.26
N SER A 341 -0.30 -15.08 21.13
CA SER A 341 -1.64 -14.56 20.87
C SER A 341 -1.67 -13.23 20.14
N CYS A 342 -0.54 -12.77 19.54
CA CYS A 342 -0.56 -11.57 18.71
C CYS A 342 -1.41 -11.80 17.44
N PRO A 343 -2.44 -10.99 17.15
CA PRO A 343 -3.23 -11.09 15.92
C PRO A 343 -2.56 -10.40 14.73
N CYS A 344 -1.25 -10.17 14.77
CA CYS A 344 -0.48 -9.40 13.78
C CYS A 344 -0.68 -9.94 12.37
N ALA A 345 -0.61 -11.26 12.20
CA ALA A 345 -0.81 -11.91 10.90
C ALA A 345 -2.19 -11.63 10.29
N ILE A 346 -3.26 -11.65 11.10
CA ILE A 346 -4.62 -11.39 10.63
C ILE A 346 -4.78 -9.91 10.25
N ALA A 347 -4.28 -9.01 11.09
CA ALA A 347 -4.40 -7.57 10.87
C ALA A 347 -3.74 -7.10 9.57
N ILE A 348 -2.70 -7.77 9.11
CA ILE A 348 -1.93 -7.43 7.91
C ILE A 348 -2.37 -8.23 6.70
N SER A 349 -2.65 -9.53 6.86
CA SER A 349 -3.02 -10.42 5.77
C SER A 349 -4.26 -9.92 5.01
N ILE A 350 -5.25 -9.38 5.70
CA ILE A 350 -6.49 -8.91 5.10
C ILE A 350 -6.25 -7.72 4.15
N PRO A 351 -5.69 -6.58 4.60
CA PRO A 351 -5.37 -5.47 3.69
C PRO A 351 -4.45 -5.90 2.55
N LEU A 352 -3.42 -6.69 2.85
CA LEU A 352 -2.45 -7.16 1.86
C LEU A 352 -3.12 -7.98 0.74
N SER A 353 -4.08 -8.85 1.09
CA SER A 353 -4.82 -9.66 0.12
C SER A 353 -5.65 -8.80 -0.83
N TYR A 354 -6.35 -7.78 -0.31
CA TYR A 354 -7.11 -6.86 -1.17
C TYR A 354 -6.20 -6.03 -2.08
N PHE A 355 -5.07 -5.56 -1.57
CA PHE A 355 -4.09 -4.81 -2.38
C PHE A 355 -3.50 -5.66 -3.49
N SER A 356 -3.09 -6.89 -3.15
CA SER A 356 -2.59 -7.84 -4.15
C SER A 356 -3.65 -8.16 -5.20
N GLY A 357 -4.92 -8.30 -4.77
CA GLY A 357 -6.06 -8.53 -5.67
C GLY A 357 -6.31 -7.35 -6.59
N ILE A 358 -6.33 -6.12 -6.09
CA ILE A 358 -6.47 -4.90 -6.90
C ILE A 358 -5.31 -4.77 -7.90
N GLY A 359 -4.07 -4.97 -7.44
CA GLY A 359 -2.89 -4.90 -8.29
C GLY A 359 -2.85 -6.00 -9.36
N ALA A 360 -3.29 -7.22 -9.04
CA ALA A 360 -3.41 -8.31 -10.01
C ALA A 360 -4.49 -8.01 -11.07
N SER A 361 -5.67 -7.59 -10.63
CA SER A 361 -6.78 -7.22 -11.53
C SER A 361 -6.38 -6.10 -12.49
N SER A 362 -5.67 -5.09 -11.99
CA SER A 362 -5.23 -3.97 -12.83
C SER A 362 -4.21 -4.38 -13.89
N ARG A 363 -3.33 -5.37 -13.62
CA ARG A 363 -2.41 -5.92 -14.63
C ARG A 363 -3.14 -6.67 -15.75
N GLU A 364 -4.33 -7.18 -15.48
CA GLU A 364 -5.22 -7.83 -16.45
C GLU A 364 -6.20 -6.83 -17.10
N GLY A 365 -5.95 -5.52 -16.99
CA GLY A 365 -6.81 -4.47 -17.55
C GLY A 365 -8.14 -4.27 -16.78
N ILE A 366 -8.31 -4.88 -15.61
CA ILE A 366 -9.54 -4.81 -14.80
C ILE A 366 -9.36 -3.74 -13.72
N LEU A 367 -10.06 -2.61 -13.85
CA LEU A 367 -10.03 -1.54 -12.86
C LEU A 367 -11.03 -1.80 -11.73
N VAL A 368 -10.52 -2.16 -10.56
CA VAL A 368 -11.32 -2.38 -9.34
C VAL A 368 -11.44 -1.07 -8.56
N LYS A 369 -12.66 -0.56 -8.42
CA LYS A 369 -12.97 0.74 -7.78
C LYS A 369 -12.91 0.72 -6.23
N GLY A 370 -12.52 -0.40 -5.62
CA GLY A 370 -12.36 -0.51 -4.16
C GLY A 370 -12.31 -1.95 -3.67
N SER A 371 -11.61 -2.18 -2.56
CA SER A 371 -11.52 -3.49 -1.91
C SER A 371 -12.89 -4.07 -1.52
N ASN A 372 -13.86 -3.21 -1.21
CA ASN A 372 -15.23 -3.62 -0.93
C ASN A 372 -15.93 -4.28 -2.14
N TYR A 373 -15.55 -3.95 -3.37
CA TYR A 373 -16.09 -4.61 -4.56
C TYR A 373 -15.52 -6.01 -4.73
N LEU A 374 -14.21 -6.22 -4.47
CA LEU A 374 -13.62 -7.56 -4.42
C LEU A 374 -14.32 -8.44 -3.37
N ASP A 375 -14.60 -7.88 -2.18
CA ASP A 375 -15.31 -8.62 -1.12
C ASP A 375 -16.74 -8.97 -1.53
N SER A 376 -17.37 -8.17 -2.40
CA SER A 376 -18.74 -8.40 -2.87
C SER A 376 -18.84 -9.46 -3.96
N ILE A 377 -17.78 -9.73 -4.73
CA ILE A 377 -17.76 -10.69 -5.83
C ILE A 377 -18.21 -12.09 -5.37
N LYS A 378 -17.81 -12.52 -4.18
CA LYS A 378 -18.20 -13.83 -3.61
C LYS A 378 -19.71 -14.01 -3.39
N ASN A 379 -20.48 -12.92 -3.38
CA ASN A 379 -21.91 -12.91 -3.11
C ASN A 379 -22.74 -12.64 -4.38
N ILE A 380 -22.10 -12.55 -5.55
CA ILE A 380 -22.82 -12.32 -6.82
C ILE A 380 -23.72 -13.51 -7.12
N LYS A 381 -25.00 -13.23 -7.38
CA LYS A 381 -26.01 -14.23 -7.80
C LYS A 381 -26.44 -14.04 -9.24
N GLU A 382 -26.42 -12.79 -9.71
CA GLU A 382 -26.87 -12.39 -11.04
C GLU A 382 -25.90 -11.37 -11.63
N ILE A 383 -25.66 -11.44 -12.94
CA ILE A 383 -24.81 -10.52 -13.68
C ILE A 383 -25.63 -9.97 -14.84
N ALA A 384 -25.76 -8.65 -14.92
CA ALA A 384 -26.34 -7.96 -16.04
C ALA A 384 -25.23 -7.32 -16.89
N PHE A 385 -25.16 -7.65 -18.17
CA PHE A 385 -24.23 -7.07 -19.11
C PHE A 385 -24.91 -6.02 -19.97
N ASP A 386 -24.27 -4.85 -20.12
CA ASP A 386 -24.63 -3.92 -21.17
C ASP A 386 -24.20 -4.49 -22.54
N LYS A 387 -24.99 -4.24 -23.57
CA LYS A 387 -24.70 -4.79 -24.89
C LYS A 387 -23.63 -3.96 -25.61
N THR A 388 -23.87 -2.66 -25.75
CA THR A 388 -23.07 -1.80 -26.65
C THR A 388 -21.80 -1.31 -25.97
N GLY A 389 -20.64 -1.60 -26.55
CA GLY A 389 -19.36 -1.25 -25.96
C GLY A 389 -18.91 -2.14 -24.77
N THR A 390 -19.73 -3.16 -24.40
CA THR A 390 -19.39 -4.16 -23.38
C THR A 390 -19.33 -5.56 -23.96
N ILE A 391 -20.45 -6.04 -24.57
CA ILE A 391 -20.48 -7.33 -25.28
C ILE A 391 -20.07 -7.15 -26.74
N THR A 392 -20.34 -5.98 -27.30
CA THR A 392 -19.99 -5.61 -28.66
C THR A 392 -18.96 -4.47 -28.68
N THR A 393 -18.17 -4.39 -29.75
CA THR A 393 -17.19 -3.30 -29.96
C THR A 393 -17.86 -1.94 -30.20
N GLY A 394 -19.16 -1.92 -30.49
CA GLY A 394 -19.89 -0.72 -30.89
C GLY A 394 -19.67 -0.31 -32.35
N GLU A 395 -18.84 -1.04 -33.06
CA GLU A 395 -18.60 -0.83 -34.49
C GLU A 395 -19.58 -1.65 -35.33
N PHE A 396 -20.05 -1.05 -36.43
CA PHE A 396 -20.90 -1.73 -37.38
C PHE A 396 -20.07 -2.12 -38.60
N TYR A 397 -20.18 -3.36 -39.03
CA TYR A 397 -19.60 -3.85 -40.26
C TYR A 397 -20.62 -4.72 -41.01
N ILE A 398 -20.48 -4.74 -42.33
CA ILE A 398 -21.32 -5.57 -43.20
C ILE A 398 -20.80 -7.00 -43.08
N SER A 399 -21.61 -7.89 -42.49
CA SER A 399 -21.23 -9.31 -42.31
C SER A 399 -21.57 -10.16 -43.54
N LYS A 400 -22.55 -9.71 -44.34
CA LYS A 400 -23.00 -10.44 -45.53
C LYS A 400 -23.77 -9.52 -46.48
N ILE A 401 -23.44 -9.60 -47.78
CA ILE A 401 -24.16 -8.96 -48.84
C ILE A 401 -24.92 -10.03 -49.65
N ASN A 402 -26.26 -9.91 -49.76
CA ASN A 402 -27.06 -10.78 -50.59
C ASN A 402 -27.44 -10.03 -51.86
N ILE A 403 -26.85 -10.41 -52.99
CA ILE A 403 -27.10 -9.78 -54.29
C ILE A 403 -28.22 -10.55 -54.98
N HIS A 404 -29.35 -9.91 -55.20
CA HIS A 404 -30.52 -10.50 -55.87
C HIS A 404 -30.55 -10.21 -57.37
N ASN A 405 -29.81 -9.18 -57.84
CA ASN A 405 -29.72 -8.85 -59.28
C ASN A 405 -28.31 -9.13 -59.76
N LYS A 406 -28.16 -9.94 -60.80
CA LYS A 406 -26.89 -10.37 -61.41
C LYS A 406 -26.08 -9.24 -62.10
N GLU A 407 -26.66 -8.05 -62.26
CA GLU A 407 -26.01 -6.88 -62.83
C GLU A 407 -25.09 -6.15 -61.81
N TYR A 408 -25.20 -6.47 -60.51
CA TYR A 408 -24.40 -5.86 -59.42
C TYR A 408 -23.38 -6.88 -58.89
N THR A 409 -22.16 -6.39 -58.67
CA THR A 409 -21.12 -7.14 -57.94
C THR A 409 -20.97 -6.59 -56.52
N GLU A 410 -20.41 -7.37 -55.60
CA GLU A 410 -20.15 -6.91 -54.22
C GLU A 410 -19.36 -5.60 -54.18
N ASP A 411 -18.32 -5.45 -55.02
CA ASP A 411 -17.50 -4.24 -55.12
C ASP A 411 -18.34 -3.00 -55.52
N LYS A 412 -19.25 -3.15 -56.49
CA LYS A 412 -20.15 -2.07 -56.91
C LYS A 412 -21.23 -1.66 -55.87
N ILE A 413 -21.50 -2.51 -54.92
CA ILE A 413 -22.46 -2.21 -53.82
C ILE A 413 -21.71 -1.58 -52.64
N MET A 414 -20.38 -1.85 -52.50
CA MET A 414 -19.57 -1.33 -51.41
C MET A 414 -18.93 0.05 -51.75
N GLU A 415 -18.88 0.47 -53.00
CA GLU A 415 -18.57 1.84 -53.43
C GLU A 415 -19.76 2.80 -53.14
#